data_2f69486fe559866ac719690565b27f51
#
_entry.id   2f69486fe559866ac719690565b27f51
#
_cell.length_a   1.000
_cell.length_b   1.000
_cell.length_c   1.000
_cell.angle_alpha   90.00
_cell.angle_beta   90.00
_cell.angle_gamma   90.00
#
_symmetry.space_group_name_H-M   'P 1'
#
loop_
_entity.id
_entity.type
_entity.pdbx_description
1 polymer ?
#
loop_
_entity_poly.entity_id
_entity_poly.type
_entity_poly.pdbx_seq_one_letter_code
_entity_poly.pdbx_strand_id
1 'polypeptide(L)'
;MNIKLVKLTAEYKKQLTDMMDEWLAVEKDFSPYAIRKNDYHDFEYYLENLETKEGEKPGLVPDSVYFCLDIDRNIFVGAVNIRH
;
A
#
# COMPACT_ATOMS: atom_id res chain seq x y z
N MET A 1 -18.33 -11.30 -3.08
CA MET A 1 -17.31 -10.33 -2.64
C MET A 1 -17.06 -9.33 -3.78
N ASN A 2 -17.19 -8.04 -3.49
CA ASN A 2 -16.93 -6.97 -4.46
C ASN A 2 -15.59 -6.33 -4.16
N ILE A 3 -14.65 -6.44 -5.08
CA ILE A 3 -13.29 -5.91 -4.93
C ILE A 3 -13.09 -4.73 -5.88
N LYS A 4 -12.50 -3.66 -5.38
CA LYS A 4 -12.14 -2.48 -6.16
C LYS A 4 -10.67 -2.15 -5.92
N LEU A 5 -9.94 -1.82 -6.97
CA LEU A 5 -8.58 -1.30 -6.84
C LEU A 5 -8.66 0.20 -6.55
N VAL A 6 -8.00 0.63 -5.49
CA VAL A 6 -7.99 2.04 -5.09
C VAL A 6 -6.58 2.50 -4.79
N LYS A 7 -6.31 3.79 -5.00
CA LYS A 7 -5.09 4.43 -4.54
C LYS A 7 -5.21 4.74 -3.05
N LEU A 8 -4.10 4.67 -2.32
CA LEU A 8 -4.10 5.03 -0.91
C LEU A 8 -4.28 6.55 -0.76
N THR A 9 -5.22 6.93 0.11
CA THR A 9 -5.45 8.31 0.51
C THR A 9 -5.62 8.35 2.02
N ALA A 10 -5.70 9.57 2.58
CA ALA A 10 -5.88 9.75 4.02
C ALA A 10 -7.15 9.08 4.54
N GLU A 11 -8.20 8.98 3.72
CA GLU A 11 -9.45 8.35 4.15
C GLU A 11 -9.34 6.83 4.34
N TYR A 12 -8.29 6.20 3.80
CA TYR A 12 -8.06 4.77 3.93
C TYR A 12 -7.03 4.41 5.02
N LYS A 13 -6.69 5.36 5.89
CA LYS A 13 -5.70 5.14 6.93
C LYS A 13 -6.03 3.94 7.82
N LYS A 14 -7.30 3.82 8.24
CA LYS A 14 -7.73 2.71 9.08
C LYS A 14 -7.62 1.37 8.36
N GLN A 15 -8.07 1.32 7.11
CA GLN A 15 -8.01 0.11 6.29
C GLN A 15 -6.57 -0.34 6.10
N LEU A 16 -5.66 0.58 5.82
CA LEU A 16 -4.24 0.26 5.69
C LEU A 16 -3.66 -0.26 6.99
N THR A 17 -3.88 0.45 8.08
CA THR A 17 -3.33 0.10 9.39
C THR A 17 -3.80 -1.29 9.82
N ASP A 18 -5.09 -1.57 9.68
CA ASP A 18 -5.65 -2.87 10.04
C ASP A 18 -5.04 -4.01 9.21
N MET A 19 -4.88 -3.81 7.90
CA MET A 19 -4.27 -4.81 7.03
C MET A 19 -2.80 -5.06 7.40
N MET A 20 -2.04 -3.99 7.60
CA MET A 20 -0.62 -4.10 7.93
C MET A 20 -0.40 -4.77 9.28
N ASP A 21 -1.20 -4.42 10.28
CA ASP A 21 -1.12 -5.05 11.61
C ASP A 21 -1.40 -6.56 11.51
N GLU A 22 -2.40 -6.95 10.74
CA GLU A 22 -2.73 -8.35 10.54
C GLU A 22 -1.61 -9.10 9.82
N TRP A 23 -1.10 -8.54 8.73
CA TRP A 23 -0.07 -9.20 7.94
C TRP A 23 1.25 -9.32 8.69
N LEU A 24 1.67 -8.28 9.42
CA LEU A 24 2.91 -8.31 10.19
C LEU A 24 2.85 -9.29 11.37
N ALA A 25 1.66 -9.58 11.89
CA ALA A 25 1.50 -10.58 12.93
C ALA A 25 1.77 -11.99 12.42
N VAL A 26 1.62 -12.23 11.11
CA VAL A 26 1.80 -13.54 10.50
C VAL A 26 3.16 -13.67 9.80
N GLU A 27 3.57 -12.64 9.06
CA GLU A 27 4.78 -12.67 8.24
C GLU A 27 5.38 -11.28 8.14
N LYS A 28 6.73 -11.19 8.23
CA LYS A 28 7.43 -9.91 8.13
C LYS A 28 7.76 -9.49 6.70
N ASP A 29 7.89 -10.46 5.79
CA ASP A 29 8.34 -10.22 4.42
C ASP A 29 7.24 -10.52 3.41
N PHE A 30 6.08 -9.88 3.59
CA PHE A 30 4.99 -10.04 2.64
C PHE A 30 5.18 -9.17 1.40
N SER A 31 4.53 -9.56 0.33
CA SER A 31 4.57 -8.90 -0.97
C SER A 31 3.35 -8.00 -1.19
N PRO A 32 3.45 -6.89 -1.94
CA PRO A 32 4.67 -6.36 -2.56
C PRO A 32 5.55 -5.59 -1.56
N TYR A 33 6.84 -5.54 -1.85
CA TYR A 33 7.82 -4.84 -1.01
C TYR A 33 7.45 -3.36 -0.83
N ALA A 34 6.84 -2.74 -1.83
CA ALA A 34 6.49 -1.33 -1.80
C ALA A 34 5.65 -0.94 -0.58
N ILE A 35 4.77 -1.84 -0.10
CA ILE A 35 3.90 -1.52 1.04
C ILE A 35 4.56 -1.75 2.39
N ARG A 36 5.72 -2.42 2.45
CA ARG A 36 6.43 -2.69 3.71
C ARG A 36 7.75 -1.94 3.87
N LYS A 37 8.21 -1.23 2.83
CA LYS A 37 9.52 -0.55 2.87
C LYS A 37 9.57 0.63 3.82
N ASN A 38 8.44 1.25 4.14
CA ASN A 38 8.35 2.40 5.03
C ASN A 38 7.44 2.08 6.21
N ASP A 39 7.62 2.83 7.31
CA ASP A 39 6.82 2.65 8.51
C ASP A 39 5.42 3.26 8.33
N TYR A 40 4.41 2.42 8.28
CA TYR A 40 3.02 2.86 8.11
C TYR A 40 2.46 3.56 9.36
N HIS A 41 3.15 3.49 10.50
CA HIS A 41 2.74 4.22 11.71
C HIS A 41 2.92 5.73 11.53
N ASP A 42 3.89 6.14 10.71
CA ASP A 42 3.99 7.52 10.22
C ASP A 42 3.24 7.60 8.90
N PHE A 43 1.94 7.73 8.97
CA PHE A 43 1.07 7.60 7.80
C PHE A 43 1.34 8.65 6.73
N GLU A 44 1.61 9.88 7.12
CA GLU A 44 1.88 10.94 6.14
C GLU A 44 3.14 10.64 5.35
N TYR A 45 4.22 10.25 6.02
CA TYR A 45 5.46 9.84 5.36
C TYR A 45 5.24 8.60 4.50
N TYR A 46 4.52 7.62 5.02
CA TYR A 46 4.19 6.40 4.29
C TYR A 46 3.45 6.72 3.00
N LEU A 47 2.44 7.58 3.07
CA LEU A 47 1.63 7.96 1.91
C LEU A 47 2.47 8.67 0.85
N GLU A 48 3.33 9.61 1.25
CA GLU A 48 4.17 10.36 0.33
C GLU A 48 5.24 9.51 -0.36
N ASN A 49 5.73 8.47 0.31
CA ASN A 49 6.85 7.68 -0.16
C ASN A 49 6.45 6.26 -0.60
N LEU A 50 5.17 6.00 -0.75
CA LEU A 50 4.67 4.68 -1.15
C LEU A 50 5.09 4.33 -2.57
N GLU A 51 4.98 5.27 -3.49
CA GLU A 51 5.27 5.07 -4.91
C GLU A 51 6.56 5.78 -5.30
N THR A 52 7.30 5.21 -6.28
CA THR A 52 8.45 5.87 -6.88
C THR A 52 7.96 6.77 -8.00
N LYS A 53 8.31 8.04 -7.94
CA LYS A 53 7.92 9.03 -8.95
C LYS A 53 8.98 9.13 -10.03
N GLU A 54 8.55 9.53 -11.24
CA GLU A 54 9.46 9.72 -12.34
C GLU A 54 10.56 10.74 -11.98
N GLY A 55 11.83 10.36 -12.24
CA GLY A 55 12.96 11.23 -11.96
C GLY A 55 13.31 11.37 -10.49
N GLU A 56 12.64 10.70 -9.58
CA GLU A 56 12.90 10.80 -8.15
C GLU A 56 14.26 10.26 -7.78
N LYS A 57 14.62 9.09 -8.34
CA LYS A 57 15.92 8.47 -8.10
C LYS A 57 16.50 7.91 -9.40
N PRO A 58 17.79 8.18 -9.68
CA PRO A 58 18.46 7.60 -10.85
C PRO A 58 18.39 6.08 -10.85
N GLY A 59 18.06 5.50 -11.98
CA GLY A 59 18.02 4.03 -12.14
C GLY A 59 16.78 3.33 -11.64
N LEU A 60 15.84 4.06 -11.01
CA LEU A 60 14.57 3.50 -10.59
C LEU A 60 13.47 3.90 -11.55
N VAL A 61 12.57 2.95 -11.86
CA VAL A 61 11.40 3.24 -12.68
C VAL A 61 10.25 3.71 -11.80
N PRO A 62 9.39 4.61 -12.31
CA PRO A 62 8.17 4.99 -11.60
C PRO A 62 7.27 3.79 -11.39
N ASP A 63 6.53 3.79 -10.29
CA ASP A 63 5.55 2.74 -10.02
C ASP A 63 4.27 3.31 -9.45
N SER A 64 3.22 2.50 -9.47
CA SER A 64 1.94 2.80 -8.86
C SER A 64 1.56 1.66 -7.93
N VAL A 65 0.99 1.99 -6.78
CA VAL A 65 0.54 1.00 -5.81
C VAL A 65 -0.97 1.14 -5.63
N TYR A 66 -1.67 0.04 -5.86
CA TYR A 66 -3.13 -0.03 -5.67
C TYR A 66 -3.44 -1.00 -4.54
N PHE A 67 -4.47 -0.71 -3.79
CA PHE A 67 -4.96 -1.60 -2.75
C PHE A 67 -6.27 -2.23 -3.18
N CYS A 68 -6.44 -3.50 -2.83
CA CYS A 68 -7.67 -4.23 -3.11
C CYS A 68 -8.65 -4.00 -1.97
N LEU A 69 -9.66 -3.17 -2.21
CA LEU A 69 -10.69 -2.86 -1.22
C LEU A 69 -11.85 -3.83 -1.38
N ASP A 70 -12.18 -4.53 -0.30
CA ASP A 70 -13.43 -5.28 -0.22
C ASP A 70 -14.53 -4.29 0.17
N ILE A 71 -15.34 -3.92 -0.81
CA ILE A 71 -16.34 -2.86 -0.65
C ILE A 71 -17.39 -3.23 0.40
N ASP A 72 -17.79 -4.49 0.43
CA ASP A 72 -18.84 -4.96 1.32
C ASP A 72 -18.43 -4.87 2.80
N ARG A 73 -17.17 -5.18 3.10
CA ARG A 73 -16.63 -5.15 4.47
C ARG A 73 -15.82 -3.89 4.77
N ASN A 74 -15.55 -3.09 3.75
CA ASN A 74 -14.75 -1.86 3.86
C ASN A 74 -13.36 -2.10 4.48
N ILE A 75 -12.68 -3.14 4.00
CA ILE A 75 -11.32 -3.49 4.44
C ILE A 75 -10.42 -3.71 3.24
N PHE A 76 -9.11 -3.53 3.44
CA PHE A 76 -8.14 -3.92 2.43
C PHE A 76 -7.81 -5.40 2.56
N VAL A 77 -7.78 -6.11 1.43
CA VAL A 77 -7.48 -7.54 1.39
C VAL A 77 -6.23 -7.87 0.58
N GLY A 78 -5.59 -6.86 0.00
CA GLY A 78 -4.37 -7.06 -0.76
C GLY A 78 -3.85 -5.77 -1.35
N ALA A 79 -2.73 -5.88 -2.07
CA ALA A 79 -2.12 -4.74 -2.76
C ALA A 79 -1.42 -5.21 -4.03
N VAL A 80 -1.31 -4.31 -5.01
CA VAL A 80 -0.65 -4.56 -6.29
C VAL A 80 0.29 -3.40 -6.58
N ASN A 81 1.53 -3.72 -6.96
CA ASN A 81 2.52 -2.73 -7.39
C ASN A 81 2.74 -2.88 -8.89
N ILE A 82 2.48 -1.81 -9.64
CA ILE A 82 2.63 -1.78 -11.10
C ILE A 82 3.78 -0.85 -11.47
N ARG A 83 4.80 -1.38 -12.13
CA ARG A 83 5.91 -0.58 -12.64
C ARG A 83 5.58 -0.03 -14.03
N HIS A 84 5.95 1.19 -14.24
CA HIS A 84 5.69 1.89 -15.51
C HIS A 84 6.86 1.85 -16.46
#